data_4eb4450d46c129c756030c1eaa39a338
#
_entry.id   4eb4450d46c129c756030c1eaa39a338
#
_cell.length_a   1.000
_cell.length_b   1.000
_cell.length_c   1.000
_cell.angle_alpha   90.00
_cell.angle_beta   90.00
_cell.angle_gamma   90.00
#
_symmetry.space_group_name_H-M   'P 1'
#
loop_
_entity.id
_entity.type
_entity.pdbx_description
1 polymer ?
#
loop_
_entity_poly.entity_id
_entity_poly.type
_entity_poly.pdbx_seq_one_letter_code
_entity_poly.pdbx_strand_id
1 'polypeptide(L)' 'MGAKLSFKHDRDADILHIDKRSPYPEQESEELGDEVIARLNPNTGEVENLEVLFFSTRLLRSELFELPISAELRIAGGE' A
#
# COMPACT_ATOMS: atom_id res chain seq x y z
N MET A 1 12.08 -16.66 0.42
CA MET A 1 11.98 -15.71 -0.64
C MET A 1 10.78 -14.82 -0.43
N GLY A 2 10.94 -13.59 -0.71
CA GLY A 2 9.89 -12.65 -0.49
C GLY A 2 9.27 -12.19 -1.79
N ALA A 3 8.04 -11.69 -1.69
CA ALA A 3 7.39 -11.07 -2.81
C ALA A 3 7.97 -9.67 -3.00
N LYS A 4 8.01 -9.24 -4.24
CA LYS A 4 8.43 -7.89 -4.54
C LYS A 4 7.27 -6.93 -4.30
N LEU A 5 7.61 -5.73 -3.84
CA LEU A 5 6.64 -4.66 -3.74
C LEU A 5 6.56 -3.93 -5.08
N SER A 6 5.34 -3.71 -5.55
CA SER A 6 5.11 -2.97 -6.77
C SER A 6 4.48 -1.63 -6.43
N PHE A 7 4.95 -0.58 -7.10
CA PHE A 7 4.41 0.77 -6.94
C PHE A 7 3.87 1.22 -8.28
N LYS A 8 2.62 1.66 -8.30
CA LYS A 8 2.00 2.13 -9.52
C LYS A 8 1.16 3.36 -9.21
N HIS A 9 1.38 4.43 -9.96
CA HIS A 9 0.60 5.66 -9.82
C HIS A 9 -0.46 5.69 -10.90
N ASP A 10 -1.71 5.57 -10.50
CA ASP A 10 -2.85 5.73 -11.39
C ASP A 10 -3.12 7.22 -11.52
N ARG A 11 -2.74 7.79 -12.65
CA ARG A 11 -2.83 9.25 -12.83
C ARG A 11 -4.26 9.74 -12.93
N ASP A 12 -5.14 8.93 -13.49
CA ASP A 12 -6.53 9.36 -13.67
C ASP A 12 -7.24 9.48 -12.33
N ALA A 13 -7.03 8.52 -11.47
CA ALA A 13 -7.65 8.54 -10.14
C ALA A 13 -6.77 9.22 -9.10
N ASP A 14 -5.49 9.46 -9.44
CA ASP A 14 -4.49 10.02 -8.53
C ASP A 14 -4.32 9.17 -7.29
N ILE A 15 -4.16 7.87 -7.49
CA ILE A 15 -3.96 6.90 -6.43
C ILE A 15 -2.64 6.20 -6.63
N LEU A 16 -1.82 6.17 -5.58
CA LEU A 16 -0.62 5.35 -5.58
C LEU A 16 -0.97 3.98 -5.01
N HIS A 17 -0.73 2.95 -5.82
CA HIS A 17 -0.94 1.56 -5.40
C HIS A 17 0.38 0.95 -4.99
N ILE A 18 0.42 0.39 -3.78
CA ILE A 18 1.58 -0.34 -3.27
C ILE A 18 1.12 -1.77 -3.05
N ASP A 19 1.64 -2.70 -3.85
CA ASP A 19 1.10 -4.05 -3.90
C ASP A 19 2.15 -5.09 -3.59
N LYS A 20 1.83 -6.01 -2.69
CA LYS A 20 2.57 -7.24 -2.50
C LYS A 20 2.09 -8.32 -3.46
N ARG A 21 0.83 -8.23 -3.87
CA ARG A 21 0.23 -9.19 -4.78
C ARG A 21 -0.95 -8.51 -5.46
N SER A 22 -1.48 -9.16 -6.48
CA SER A 22 -2.66 -8.62 -7.16
C SER A 22 -3.85 -8.60 -6.22
N PRO A 23 -4.65 -7.53 -6.24
CA PRO A 23 -5.86 -7.50 -5.43
C PRO A 23 -6.85 -8.58 -5.84
N TYR A 24 -7.66 -9.03 -4.90
CA TYR A 24 -8.69 -10.03 -5.17
C TYR A 24 -9.94 -9.69 -4.36
N PRO A 25 -11.12 -10.20 -4.80
CA PRO A 25 -12.40 -9.73 -4.22
C PRO A 25 -12.59 -10.05 -2.75
N GLU A 26 -11.99 -11.12 -2.26
CA GLU A 26 -12.21 -11.55 -0.88
C GLU A 26 -11.47 -10.72 0.13
N GLN A 27 -10.57 -9.86 -0.31
CA GLN A 27 -9.81 -9.02 0.62
C GLN A 27 -10.73 -8.09 1.41
N GLU A 28 -10.35 -7.84 2.65
CA GLU A 28 -11.02 -6.85 3.48
C GLU A 28 -10.32 -5.51 3.30
N SER A 29 -11.10 -4.45 3.26
CA SER A 29 -10.56 -3.10 3.14
C SER A 29 -10.68 -2.39 4.47
N GLU A 30 -9.64 -1.68 4.84
CA GLU A 30 -9.63 -0.92 6.07
C GLU A 30 -9.06 0.46 5.79
N GLU A 31 -9.77 1.48 6.21
CA GLU A 31 -9.32 2.85 6.08
C GLU A 31 -8.41 3.18 7.24
N LEU A 32 -7.16 3.53 6.93
CA LEU A 32 -6.16 3.78 7.96
C LEU A 32 -6.10 5.24 8.38
N GLY A 33 -6.95 6.09 7.77
CA GLY A 33 -6.89 7.52 8.01
C GLY A 33 -5.95 8.19 7.03
N ASP A 34 -5.99 9.53 7.00
CA ASP A 34 -5.10 10.33 6.15
C ASP A 34 -5.12 9.85 4.69
N GLU A 35 -6.30 9.40 4.22
CA GLU A 35 -6.51 9.03 2.82
C GLU A 35 -5.66 7.83 2.39
N VAL A 36 -5.48 6.88 3.30
CA VAL A 36 -4.78 5.63 3.01
C VAL A 36 -5.74 4.48 3.28
N ILE A 37 -5.85 3.57 2.31
CA ILE A 37 -6.69 2.39 2.43
C ILE A 37 -5.81 1.16 2.33
N ALA A 38 -5.99 0.23 3.27
CA ALA A 38 -5.29 -1.05 3.25
C ALA A 38 -6.23 -2.15 2.82
N ARG A 39 -5.69 -3.12 2.08
CA ARG A 39 -6.42 -4.34 1.75
C ARG A 39 -5.75 -5.49 2.45
N LEU A 40 -6.54 -6.25 3.18
CA LEU A 40 -6.05 -7.25 4.11
C LEU A 40 -6.44 -8.64 3.68
N ASN A 41 -5.56 -9.59 3.96
CA ASN A 41 -5.90 -11.01 3.84
C ASN A 41 -6.99 -11.33 4.85
N PRO A 42 -8.14 -11.85 4.41
CA PRO A 42 -9.27 -12.06 5.34
C PRO A 42 -9.00 -13.15 6.37
N ASN A 43 -8.01 -14.01 6.14
CA ASN A 43 -7.72 -15.09 7.05
C ASN A 43 -6.63 -14.74 8.06
N THR A 44 -5.65 -13.95 7.63
CA THR A 44 -4.49 -13.66 8.48
C THR A 44 -4.45 -12.23 8.98
N GLY A 45 -5.18 -11.32 8.34
CA GLY A 45 -5.12 -9.91 8.69
C GLY A 45 -3.89 -9.20 8.16
N GLU A 46 -3.10 -9.88 7.35
CA GLU A 46 -1.89 -9.29 6.80
C GLU A 46 -2.22 -8.25 5.73
N VAL A 47 -1.54 -7.12 5.76
CA VAL A 47 -1.71 -6.09 4.74
C VAL A 47 -1.04 -6.55 3.46
N GLU A 48 -1.83 -6.62 2.39
CA GLU A 48 -1.34 -7.09 1.11
C GLU A 48 -1.26 -6.00 0.06
N ASN A 49 -2.09 -4.98 0.18
CA ASN A 49 -2.12 -3.88 -0.76
C ASN A 49 -2.41 -2.59 0.00
N LEU A 50 -1.91 -1.49 -0.52
CA LEU A 50 -2.18 -0.17 0.02
C LEU A 50 -2.57 0.76 -1.12
N GLU A 51 -3.49 1.69 -0.83
CA GLU A 51 -3.88 2.72 -1.77
C GLU A 51 -3.74 4.06 -1.08
N VAL A 52 -2.93 4.94 -1.66
CA VAL A 52 -2.73 6.29 -1.15
C VAL A 52 -3.47 7.24 -2.07
N LEU A 53 -4.58 7.81 -1.56
CA LEU A 53 -5.44 8.66 -2.35
C LEU A 53 -4.86 10.07 -2.44
N PHE A 54 -5.17 10.77 -3.54
CA PHE A 54 -4.71 12.14 -3.78
C PHE A 54 -3.20 12.24 -3.67
N PHE A 55 -2.52 11.32 -4.32
CA PHE A 55 -1.08 11.16 -4.13
C PHE A 55 -0.29 12.36 -4.63
N SER A 56 -0.68 12.95 -5.76
CA SER A 56 0.06 14.08 -6.29
C SER A 56 -0.03 15.29 -5.36
N THR A 57 -1.19 15.49 -4.73
CA THR A 57 -1.34 16.56 -3.76
C THR A 57 -0.44 16.34 -2.56
N ARG A 58 -0.33 15.08 -2.14
CA ARG A 58 0.50 14.74 -0.99
C ARG A 58 1.97 15.05 -1.24
N LEU A 59 2.42 14.93 -2.48
CA LEU A 59 3.80 15.24 -2.81
C LEU A 59 4.12 16.73 -2.65
N LEU A 60 3.09 17.59 -2.62
CA LEU A 60 3.28 19.01 -2.46
C LEU A 60 3.39 19.43 -1.00
N ARG A 61 3.13 18.53 -0.08
CA ARG A 61 3.23 18.84 1.35
C ARG A 61 4.67 18.74 1.78
N SER A 62 5.06 19.61 2.69
CA SER A 62 6.41 19.59 3.24
C SER A 62 6.51 18.63 4.43
N GLU A 63 5.39 18.11 4.91
CA GLU A 63 5.37 17.25 6.07
C GLU A 63 5.82 15.84 5.71
N LEU A 64 6.41 15.17 6.69
CA LEU A 64 6.76 13.77 6.55
C LEU A 64 5.49 12.93 6.39
N PHE A 65 5.51 12.03 5.41
CA PHE A 65 4.39 11.13 5.20
C PHE A 65 4.76 9.75 5.75
N GLU A 66 4.01 9.32 6.75
CA GLU A 66 4.24 8.02 7.37
C GLU A 66 3.02 7.14 7.20
N LEU A 67 3.25 5.89 6.82
CA LEU A 67 2.19 4.90 6.74
C LEU A 67 2.05 4.22 8.11
N PRO A 68 0.83 4.10 8.64
CA PRO A 68 0.64 3.47 9.95
C PRO A 68 0.66 1.94 9.85
N ILE A 69 1.74 1.39 9.34
CA ILE A 69 1.93 -0.04 9.23
C ILE A 69 3.33 -0.40 9.69
N SER A 70 3.49 -1.63 10.16
CA SER A 70 4.79 -2.20 10.46
C SER A 70 5.28 -3.02 9.29
N ALA A 71 6.56 -2.92 8.98
CA ALA A 71 7.10 -3.68 7.88
C ALA A 71 8.54 -4.02 8.16
N GLU A 72 8.94 -5.19 7.70
CA GLU A 72 10.32 -5.61 7.69
C GLU A 72 10.75 -5.70 6.24
N LEU A 73 11.76 -4.94 5.87
CA LEU A 73 12.18 -4.84 4.48
C LEU A 73 13.44 -5.64 4.25
N ARG A 74 13.40 -6.49 3.22
CA ARG A 74 14.53 -7.30 2.84
C ARG A 74 14.65 -7.30 1.33
N ILE A 75 15.85 -7.54 0.83
CA ILE A 75 16.05 -7.63 -0.60
C ILE A 75 15.36 -8.87 -1.12
N ALA A 76 14.49 -8.72 -2.09
CA ALA A 76 13.73 -9.83 -2.64
C ALA A 76 14.67 -10.76 -3.39
N GLY A 77 14.55 -12.07 -3.10
CA GLY A 77 15.40 -13.07 -3.73
C GLY A 77 16.82 -13.10 -3.21
N GLY A 78 17.15 -12.22 -2.29
CA GLY A 78 18.45 -12.22 -1.65
C GLY A 78 18.42 -13.06 -0.39
N GLU A 79 19.53 -13.23 0.18
CA GLU A 79 19.54 -13.96 1.42
C GLU A 79 20.43 -13.36 2.38
#